data_975dca946f2b74123420f8a31bc84620
#
_entry.id   975dca946f2b74123420f8a31bc84620
#
_cell.length_a   1.000
_cell.length_b   1.000
_cell.length_c   1.000
_cell.angle_alpha   90.00
_cell.angle_beta   90.00
_cell.angle_gamma   90.00
#
_symmetry.space_group_name_H-M   'P 1'
#
loop_
_entity.id
_entity.type
_entity.pdbx_description
1 polymer ?
#
loop_
_entity_poly.entity_id
_entity_poly.type
_entity_poly.pdbx_seq_one_letter_code
_entity_poly.pdbx_strand_id
1 'polypeptide(L)' 'MKLAFVIFDNMTALDFIGLYDPLTRLKSMGFLPELRWDICAFTETVTDDRGLQFTPTKYQAPLALRHH' A
#
# COMPACT_ATOMS: atom_id res chain seq x y z
N MET A 1 2.14 3.74 -15.86
CA MET A 1 2.51 4.41 -14.59
C MET A 1 2.30 3.46 -13.42
N LYS A 2 3.24 3.47 -12.50
CA LYS A 2 3.16 2.59 -11.35
C LYS A 2 3.29 3.41 -10.06
N LEU A 3 2.42 3.12 -9.09
CA LEU A 3 2.43 3.76 -7.78
C LEU A 3 2.80 2.75 -6.70
N ALA A 4 3.43 3.23 -5.66
CA ALA A 4 3.68 2.43 -4.47
C ALA A 4 3.09 3.18 -3.27
N PHE A 5 2.13 2.54 -2.60
CA PHE A 5 1.58 3.06 -1.36
C PHE A 5 2.35 2.40 -0.23
N VAL A 6 3.05 3.18 0.56
CA VAL A 6 3.84 2.65 1.68
C VAL A 6 3.02 2.79 2.95
N ILE A 7 2.76 1.67 3.61
CA ILE A 7 1.99 1.66 4.85
C ILE A 7 2.89 1.19 5.99
N PHE A 8 2.53 1.57 7.20
CA PHE A 8 3.35 1.30 8.37
C PHE A 8 2.50 1.23 9.62
N ASP A 9 3.01 0.57 10.64
CA ASP A 9 2.30 0.44 11.90
C ASP A 9 2.01 1.80 12.52
N ASN A 10 0.86 1.90 13.17
CA ASN A 10 0.35 3.11 13.82
C ASN A 10 -0.02 4.22 12.83
N MET A 11 -0.07 3.94 11.54
CA MET A 11 -0.58 4.91 10.58
C MET A 11 -2.08 5.13 10.81
N THR A 12 -2.59 6.22 10.27
CA THR A 12 -4.03 6.47 10.28
C THR A 12 -4.62 5.88 9.01
N ALA A 13 -5.44 4.84 9.16
CA ALA A 13 -6.04 4.16 8.01
C ALA A 13 -6.84 5.11 7.13
N LEU A 14 -7.52 6.07 7.75
CA LEU A 14 -8.31 7.03 7.01
C LEU A 14 -7.46 7.86 6.04
N ASP A 15 -6.26 8.25 6.47
CA ASP A 15 -5.35 9.00 5.61
C ASP A 15 -4.90 8.16 4.43
N PHE A 16 -4.60 6.89 4.67
CA PHE A 16 -4.22 5.98 3.58
C PHE A 16 -5.36 5.84 2.58
N ILE A 17 -6.55 5.55 3.05
CA ILE A 17 -7.70 5.37 2.17
C ILE A 17 -8.05 6.67 1.44
N GLY A 18 -7.83 7.81 2.09
CA GLY A 18 -8.05 9.11 1.48
C GLY A 18 -7.19 9.37 0.24
N LEU A 19 -6.04 8.71 0.15
CA LEU A 19 -5.20 8.77 -1.04
C LEU A 19 -5.46 7.60 -1.98
N TYR A 20 -5.61 6.42 -1.41
CA TYR A 20 -5.76 5.20 -2.17
C TYR A 20 -7.02 5.22 -3.06
N ASP A 21 -8.14 5.59 -2.48
CA ASP A 21 -9.41 5.54 -3.18
C ASP A 21 -9.43 6.46 -4.42
N PRO A 22 -9.16 7.77 -4.31
CA PRO A 22 -9.22 8.62 -5.50
C PRO A 22 -8.14 8.27 -6.53
N LEU A 23 -6.95 7.88 -6.10
CA LEU A 23 -5.89 7.57 -7.06
C LEU A 23 -6.19 6.28 -7.83
N THR A 24 -6.70 5.26 -7.17
CA THR A 24 -7.01 4.01 -7.85
C THR A 24 -8.27 4.13 -8.71
N ARG A 25 -9.14 5.08 -8.43
CA ARG A 25 -10.31 5.33 -9.26
C ARG A 25 -9.94 5.85 -10.63
N LEU A 26 -8.78 6.46 -10.78
CA LEU A 26 -8.33 6.91 -12.10
C LEU A 26 -8.27 5.75 -13.08
N LYS A 27 -7.88 4.57 -12.60
CA LYS A 27 -7.87 3.39 -13.45
C LYS A 27 -9.28 2.89 -13.73
N SER A 28 -10.09 2.73 -12.70
CA SER A 28 -11.43 2.17 -12.87
C SER A 28 -12.34 3.07 -13.67
N MET A 29 -12.09 4.38 -13.69
CA MET A 29 -12.85 5.33 -14.48
C MET A 29 -12.30 5.54 -15.88
N GLY A 30 -11.23 4.83 -16.24
CA GLY A 30 -10.67 4.88 -17.58
C GLY A 30 -9.74 6.04 -17.88
N PHE A 31 -9.42 6.88 -16.89
CA PHE A 31 -8.52 8.01 -17.12
C PHE A 31 -7.07 7.57 -17.25
N LEU A 32 -6.66 6.55 -16.47
CA LEU A 32 -5.33 5.99 -16.53
C LEU A 32 -5.44 4.46 -16.54
N PRO A 33 -5.84 3.86 -17.67
CA PRO A 33 -6.08 2.41 -17.70
C PRO A 33 -4.85 1.58 -17.48
N GLU A 34 -3.67 2.14 -17.69
CA GLU A 34 -2.41 1.43 -17.47
C GLU A 34 -1.83 1.65 -16.08
N LEU A 35 -2.55 2.35 -15.22
CA LEU A 35 -2.09 2.59 -13.85
C LEU A 35 -2.02 1.27 -13.11
N ARG A 36 -0.90 1.06 -12.43
CA ARG A 36 -0.68 -0.09 -11.56
C ARG A 36 -0.20 0.40 -10.22
N TRP A 37 -0.44 -0.38 -9.20
CA TRP A 37 0.02 0.00 -7.87
C TRP A 37 0.31 -1.22 -7.02
N ASP A 38 1.15 -1.00 -6.01
CA ASP A 38 1.40 -1.96 -4.96
C ASP A 38 1.18 -1.27 -3.63
N ILE A 39 0.78 -2.04 -2.65
CA ILE A 39 0.70 -1.59 -1.27
C ILE A 39 1.86 -2.24 -0.56
N CYS A 40 2.83 -1.44 -0.16
CA CYS A 40 4.12 -1.91 0.33
C CYS A 40 4.27 -1.68 1.82
N ALA A 41 4.90 -2.62 2.51
CA ALA A 41 5.18 -2.49 3.93
C ALA A 41 6.46 -3.23 4.26
N PHE A 42 6.95 -3.06 5.49
CA PHE A 42 8.12 -3.79 5.96
C PHE A 42 7.75 -5.11 6.62
N THR A 43 6.48 -5.32 6.90
CA THR A 43 5.99 -6.51 7.59
C THR A 43 4.83 -7.12 6.83
N GLU A 44 4.53 -8.39 7.13
CA GLU A 44 3.42 -9.09 6.48
C GLU A 44 2.07 -8.50 6.82
N THR A 45 1.96 -7.89 7.98
CA THR A 45 0.71 -7.29 8.44
C THR A 45 1.04 -5.93 9.03
N VAL A 46 0.23 -4.94 8.69
CA VAL A 46 0.35 -3.60 9.21
C VAL A 46 -0.88 -3.28 10.02
N THR A 47 -0.69 -2.75 11.22
CA THR A 47 -1.79 -2.39 12.11
C THR A 47 -1.84 -0.87 12.22
N ASP A 48 -3.02 -0.29 11.96
CA ASP A 48 -3.18 1.15 12.09
C ASP A 48 -3.27 1.58 13.56
N ASP A 49 -3.48 2.86 13.78
CA ASP A 49 -3.50 3.43 15.13
C ASP A 49 -4.70 2.99 15.97
N ARG A 50 -5.66 2.30 15.37
CA ARG A 50 -6.86 1.82 16.07
C ARG A 50 -7.03 0.30 16.03
N GLY A 51 -6.02 -0.40 15.58
CA GLY A 51 -6.04 -1.86 15.57
C GLY A 51 -6.57 -2.49 14.29
N LEU A 52 -6.87 -1.69 13.28
CA LEU A 52 -7.28 -2.22 11.99
C LEU A 52 -6.06 -2.79 11.28
N GLN A 53 -6.18 -4.01 10.79
CA GLN A 53 -5.05 -4.69 10.16
C GLN A 53 -5.18 -4.70 8.64
N PHE A 54 -4.05 -4.52 7.98
CA PHE A 54 -3.95 -4.57 6.53
C PHE A 54 -2.91 -5.60 6.12
N THR A 55 -3.19 -6.29 5.04
CA THR A 55 -2.22 -7.19 4.42
C THR A 55 -1.72 -6.49 3.16
N PRO A 56 -0.47 -6.07 3.12
CA PRO A 56 0.06 -5.41 1.93
C PRO A 56 0.19 -6.39 0.77
N THR A 57 0.22 -5.86 -0.44
CA THR A 57 0.46 -6.69 -1.62
C THR A 57 1.92 -7.08 -1.72
N LYS A 58 2.81 -6.25 -1.16
CA LYS A 58 4.24 -6.57 -1.08
C LYS A 58 4.76 -6.14 0.26
N TYR A 59 5.56 -6.98 0.88
CA TYR A 59 6.24 -6.58 2.09
C TYR A 59 7.73 -6.90 1.96
N GLN A 60 8.52 -6.16 2.71
CA GLN A 60 9.94 -6.29 2.60
C GLN A 60 10.43 -7.34 3.58
N ALA A 61 10.97 -8.43 3.04
CA ALA A 61 11.62 -9.43 3.86
C ALA A 61 12.87 -8.82 4.50
N PRO A 62 13.42 -9.43 5.55
CA PRO A 62 14.68 -8.96 6.12
C PRO A 62 15.73 -8.77 5.03
N LEU A 63 16.52 -7.72 5.18
CA LEU A 63 17.51 -7.37 4.16
C LEU A 63 18.44 -8.52 3.81
N ALA A 64 18.76 -9.34 4.79
CA ALA A 64 19.63 -10.49 4.55
C ALA A 64 19.03 -11.47 3.55
N LEU A 65 17.73 -11.46 3.38
CA LEU A 65 17.05 -12.36 2.45
C LEU A 65 16.73 -11.69 1.13
N ARG A 66 16.97 -10.40 1.01
CA ARG A 66 16.50 -9.69 -0.14
C ARG A 66 17.52 -9.47 -1.22
N HIS A 67 18.75 -9.34 -0.80
CA HIS A 67 19.71 -9.06 -1.81
C HIS A 67 20.27 -10.33 -2.32
N HIS A 68 19.85 -10.70 -3.36
CA HIS A 68 20.37 -11.88 -4.01
C HIS A 68 19.77 -11.98 -5.38
#